data_f2c819588936923b047aabb6afdb9194
#
_entry.id   f2c819588936923b047aabb6afdb9194
#
_cell.length_a   1.000
_cell.length_b   1.000
_cell.length_c   1.000
_cell.angle_alpha   90.00
_cell.angle_beta   90.00
_cell.angle_gamma   90.00
#
_symmetry.space_group_name_H-M   'P 1'
#
loop_
_entity.id
_entity.type
_entity.pdbx_description
1 polymer ?
#
loop_
_entity_poly.entity_id
_entity_poly.type
_entity_poly.pdbx_seq_one_letter_code
_entity_poly.pdbx_strand_id
1 'polypeptide(L)'
;VIAWTGSTSELSATIFGTPSKVEILYREGNNEWTRYAASASGTNTYSAAIDGLAPGHTYEYTLAIDGKMAGGSRTFTTRDGNQIPNGDLEDWCKDGDGVIIPYHTSNNPYWCTGNYGTAILSKNITQSSNDVRPGSKGTKSMYMDSEYIVVKFAAGNGYIGSWGGMDGTNAKVYFGQPFDYNAKPKAIRLWAKWNCGTIDKVSSNVGQKGAPDLCKMFCALTTDTHLVDSSKAKDTTFSPSDAEIKSGDARYDKVLYSAYMSTTESQTEWKEITVPFTFYGKDPNQVPSHLILTFTCSGYGDFFDGSTSSWMYVDDIELVY
;
A
#
# COMPACT_ATOMS: atom_id res chain seq x y z
N VAL A 1 -11.41 -15.11 14.09
CA VAL A 1 -10.12 -14.47 14.41
C VAL A 1 -9.42 -14.13 13.11
N ILE A 2 -8.76 -12.98 13.05
CA ILE A 2 -7.94 -12.56 11.91
C ILE A 2 -6.46 -12.52 12.37
N ALA A 3 -5.56 -12.99 11.54
CA ALA A 3 -4.12 -13.00 11.79
C ALA A 3 -3.34 -12.90 10.48
N TRP A 4 -2.02 -12.65 10.59
CA TRP A 4 -1.12 -12.55 9.44
C TRP A 4 -1.20 -13.76 8.50
N THR A 5 -1.36 -14.96 9.03
CA THR A 5 -1.45 -16.22 8.27
C THR A 5 -2.81 -16.50 7.65
N GLY A 6 -3.81 -15.65 7.88
CA GLY A 6 -5.18 -15.80 7.39
C GLY A 6 -6.21 -15.69 8.51
N SER A 7 -7.48 -15.68 8.13
CA SER A 7 -8.59 -15.64 9.07
C SER A 7 -8.98 -17.04 9.51
N THR A 8 -9.35 -17.16 10.80
CA THR A 8 -9.94 -18.37 11.37
C THR A 8 -11.39 -18.09 11.73
N SER A 9 -12.31 -18.94 11.30
CA SER A 9 -13.72 -18.88 11.68
C SER A 9 -14.11 -20.17 12.42
N GLU A 10 -14.67 -20.01 13.64
CA GLU A 10 -15.24 -21.12 14.40
C GLU A 10 -16.72 -21.27 13.99
N LEU A 11 -17.05 -22.43 13.45
CA LEU A 11 -18.40 -22.79 13.06
C LEU A 11 -18.89 -23.93 13.93
N SER A 12 -20.14 -23.86 14.37
CA SER A 12 -20.76 -24.89 15.20
C SER A 12 -22.16 -25.24 14.73
N ALA A 13 -22.58 -26.45 15.05
CA ALA A 13 -23.93 -26.95 14.78
C ALA A 13 -24.44 -27.81 15.92
N THR A 14 -25.75 -27.78 16.14
CA THR A 14 -26.45 -28.67 17.04
C THR A 14 -27.02 -29.84 16.24
N ILE A 15 -26.64 -31.07 16.58
CA ILE A 15 -27.04 -32.29 15.91
C ILE A 15 -27.58 -33.27 16.96
N PHE A 16 -28.84 -33.66 16.80
CA PHE A 16 -29.46 -34.65 17.65
C PHE A 16 -29.16 -36.07 17.13
N GLY A 17 -28.86 -36.98 18.05
CA GLY A 17 -28.46 -38.34 17.72
C GLY A 17 -26.98 -38.62 17.98
N THR A 18 -26.50 -39.75 17.47
CA THR A 18 -25.10 -40.19 17.61
C THR A 18 -24.48 -40.41 16.21
N PRO A 19 -24.15 -39.34 15.51
CA PRO A 19 -23.51 -39.47 14.20
C PRO A 19 -22.11 -40.10 14.36
N SER A 20 -21.70 -40.90 13.39
CA SER A 20 -20.34 -41.47 13.35
C SER A 20 -19.33 -40.45 12.82
N LYS A 21 -19.77 -39.52 11.98
CA LYS A 21 -18.91 -38.47 11.38
C LYS A 21 -19.72 -37.20 11.15
N VAL A 22 -19.14 -36.08 11.58
CA VAL A 22 -19.66 -34.73 11.29
C VAL A 22 -18.58 -33.92 10.58
N GLU A 23 -18.96 -33.30 9.47
CA GLU A 23 -18.08 -32.41 8.71
C GLU A 23 -18.79 -31.07 8.45
N ILE A 24 -18.04 -29.99 8.49
CA ILE A 24 -18.46 -28.70 7.95
C ILE A 24 -17.90 -28.61 6.52
N LEU A 25 -18.79 -28.33 5.58
CA LEU A 25 -18.44 -28.07 4.20
C LEU A 25 -18.49 -26.57 3.99
N TYR A 26 -17.47 -26.01 3.41
CA TYR A 26 -17.46 -24.58 3.07
C TYR A 26 -16.91 -24.34 1.67
N ARG A 27 -17.28 -23.21 1.08
CA ARG A 27 -16.80 -22.74 -0.22
C ARG A 27 -16.92 -21.23 -0.33
N GLU A 28 -16.15 -20.66 -1.25
CA GLU A 28 -16.31 -19.29 -1.72
C GLU A 28 -17.00 -19.29 -3.08
N GLY A 29 -18.09 -18.52 -3.20
CA GLY A 29 -18.88 -18.44 -4.43
C GLY A 29 -19.34 -19.80 -4.94
N ASN A 30 -19.06 -20.10 -6.20
CA ASN A 30 -19.44 -21.35 -6.86
C ASN A 30 -18.32 -22.42 -6.88
N ASN A 31 -17.27 -22.25 -6.05
CA ASN A 31 -16.19 -23.22 -5.97
C ASN A 31 -16.70 -24.57 -5.44
N GLU A 32 -15.89 -25.62 -5.59
CA GLU A 32 -16.17 -26.92 -4.99
C GLU A 32 -16.17 -26.84 -3.46
N TRP A 33 -16.93 -27.72 -2.81
CA TRP A 33 -17.02 -27.80 -1.38
C TRP A 33 -15.73 -28.38 -0.77
N THR A 34 -15.10 -27.60 0.11
CA THR A 34 -13.99 -28.07 0.97
C THR A 34 -14.61 -28.67 2.23
N ARG A 35 -14.11 -29.86 2.66
CA ARG A 35 -14.59 -30.59 3.82
C ARG A 35 -13.64 -30.40 5.00
N TYR A 36 -14.22 -30.10 6.15
CA TYR A 36 -13.47 -29.90 7.39
C TYR A 36 -14.12 -30.72 8.51
N ALA A 37 -13.33 -31.59 9.20
CA ALA A 37 -13.87 -32.43 10.25
C ALA A 37 -14.30 -31.58 11.44
N ALA A 38 -15.50 -31.83 11.96
CA ALA A 38 -16.01 -31.20 13.17
C ALA A 38 -15.92 -32.17 14.36
N SER A 39 -15.54 -31.62 15.50
CA SER A 39 -15.40 -32.35 16.75
C SER A 39 -16.55 -32.03 17.70
N ALA A 40 -16.96 -32.99 18.53
CA ALA A 40 -17.93 -32.73 19.58
C ALA A 40 -17.36 -31.71 20.58
N SER A 41 -18.08 -30.61 20.78
CA SER A 41 -17.71 -29.50 21.68
C SER A 41 -18.68 -29.28 22.82
N GLY A 42 -19.75 -30.09 22.91
CA GLY A 42 -20.75 -30.06 23.97
C GLY A 42 -21.84 -31.08 23.71
N THR A 43 -22.90 -31.08 24.53
CA THR A 43 -24.06 -31.96 24.34
C THR A 43 -24.74 -31.61 23.01
N ASN A 44 -24.74 -32.55 22.09
CA ASN A 44 -25.28 -32.37 20.73
C ASN A 44 -24.66 -31.23 19.90
N THR A 45 -23.51 -30.68 20.33
CA THR A 45 -22.82 -29.59 19.65
C THR A 45 -21.53 -30.11 19.02
N TYR A 46 -21.35 -29.81 17.73
CA TYR A 46 -20.14 -30.10 16.99
C TYR A 46 -19.57 -28.80 16.45
N SER A 47 -18.27 -28.59 16.56
CA SER A 47 -17.59 -27.39 16.07
C SER A 47 -16.32 -27.70 15.32
N ALA A 48 -15.91 -26.77 14.45
CA ALA A 48 -14.63 -26.76 13.79
C ALA A 48 -14.12 -25.31 13.63
N ALA A 49 -12.84 -25.13 13.87
CA ALA A 49 -12.14 -23.88 13.56
C ALA A 49 -11.51 -24.02 12.15
N ILE A 50 -12.01 -23.27 11.18
CA ILE A 50 -11.53 -23.31 9.81
C ILE A 50 -10.49 -22.20 9.64
N ASP A 51 -9.25 -22.60 9.38
CA ASP A 51 -8.09 -21.71 9.23
C ASP A 51 -7.80 -21.35 7.78
N GLY A 52 -6.96 -20.32 7.58
CA GLY A 52 -6.44 -19.95 6.28
C GLY A 52 -7.45 -19.28 5.34
N LEU A 53 -8.58 -18.83 5.89
CA LEU A 53 -9.58 -18.11 5.10
C LEU A 53 -9.06 -16.71 4.72
N ALA A 54 -9.41 -16.24 3.52
CA ALA A 54 -9.07 -14.90 3.09
C ALA A 54 -9.83 -13.83 3.91
N PRO A 55 -9.18 -12.76 4.36
CA PRO A 55 -9.84 -11.65 5.07
C PRO A 55 -10.84 -10.91 4.17
N GLY A 56 -11.98 -10.49 4.73
CA GLY A 56 -13.02 -9.75 4.01
C GLY A 56 -13.86 -10.57 3.04
N HIS A 57 -13.63 -11.88 2.95
CA HIS A 57 -14.31 -12.75 2.00
C HIS A 57 -15.56 -13.40 2.60
N THR A 58 -16.58 -13.60 1.75
CA THR A 58 -17.82 -14.28 2.14
C THR A 58 -17.78 -15.74 1.68
N TYR A 59 -18.02 -16.61 2.65
CA TYR A 59 -18.07 -18.06 2.46
C TYR A 59 -19.47 -18.58 2.71
N GLU A 60 -19.87 -19.57 1.91
CA GLU A 60 -21.04 -20.40 2.13
C GLU A 60 -20.61 -21.65 2.89
N TYR A 61 -21.39 -22.10 3.86
CA TYR A 61 -21.15 -23.35 4.59
C TYR A 61 -22.41 -24.16 4.81
N THR A 62 -22.25 -25.46 4.94
CA THR A 62 -23.28 -26.43 5.27
C THR A 62 -22.66 -27.60 6.06
N LEU A 63 -23.48 -28.56 6.44
CA LEU A 63 -23.06 -29.74 7.18
C LEU A 63 -23.08 -31.00 6.32
N ALA A 64 -22.22 -31.94 6.60
CA ALA A 64 -22.39 -33.34 6.22
C ALA A 64 -22.38 -34.21 7.46
N ILE A 65 -23.36 -35.11 7.53
CA ILE A 65 -23.52 -36.11 8.60
C ILE A 65 -23.40 -37.47 7.93
N ASP A 66 -22.47 -38.28 8.41
CA ASP A 66 -22.18 -39.62 7.88
C ASP A 66 -22.01 -39.61 6.35
N GLY A 67 -21.32 -38.57 5.84
CA GLY A 67 -21.00 -38.39 4.42
C GLY A 67 -22.09 -37.74 3.55
N LYS A 68 -23.28 -37.53 4.09
CA LYS A 68 -24.42 -36.91 3.35
C LYS A 68 -24.62 -35.47 3.78
N MET A 69 -24.80 -34.58 2.81
CA MET A 69 -25.14 -33.18 3.11
C MET A 69 -26.46 -33.11 3.89
N ALA A 70 -26.50 -32.33 4.95
CA ALA A 70 -27.61 -32.19 5.86
C ALA A 70 -27.89 -30.71 6.16
N GLY A 71 -29.17 -30.32 6.00
CA GLY A 71 -29.58 -28.94 6.23
C GLY A 71 -29.41 -28.01 5.02
N GLY A 72 -29.82 -26.76 5.22
CA GLY A 72 -29.57 -25.69 4.23
C GLY A 72 -28.18 -25.06 4.41
N SER A 73 -27.71 -24.36 3.40
CA SER A 73 -26.49 -23.59 3.49
C SER A 73 -26.71 -22.23 4.18
N ARG A 74 -25.64 -21.71 4.78
CA ARG A 74 -25.57 -20.39 5.41
C ARG A 74 -24.29 -19.70 4.96
N THR A 75 -24.23 -18.39 5.14
CA THR A 75 -23.05 -17.62 4.82
C THR A 75 -22.45 -16.97 6.06
N PHE A 76 -21.14 -16.74 6.02
CA PHE A 76 -20.42 -15.89 6.94
C PHE A 76 -19.36 -15.09 6.18
N THR A 77 -19.01 -13.91 6.70
CA THR A 77 -17.95 -13.09 6.13
C THR A 77 -16.82 -12.97 7.15
N THR A 78 -15.59 -13.19 6.70
CA THR A 78 -14.41 -12.99 7.53
C THR A 78 -14.18 -11.50 7.77
N ARG A 79 -13.47 -11.16 8.84
CA ARG A 79 -13.12 -9.78 9.15
C ARG A 79 -12.16 -9.24 8.08
N ASP A 80 -12.32 -7.97 7.71
CA ASP A 80 -11.44 -7.27 6.78
C ASP A 80 -10.02 -7.08 7.36
N GLY A 81 -9.02 -7.02 6.49
CA GLY A 81 -7.70 -6.54 6.81
C GLY A 81 -7.71 -5.03 7.05
N ASN A 82 -6.76 -4.54 7.87
CA ASN A 82 -6.61 -3.11 8.12
C ASN A 82 -6.19 -2.38 6.83
N GLN A 83 -6.75 -1.18 6.62
CA GLN A 83 -6.48 -0.37 5.44
C GLN A 83 -5.56 0.82 5.76
N ILE A 84 -4.95 1.36 4.72
CA ILE A 84 -4.06 2.52 4.79
C ILE A 84 -4.84 3.72 5.32
N PRO A 85 -4.38 4.40 6.38
CA PRO A 85 -5.01 5.62 6.86
C PRO A 85 -5.06 6.69 5.75
N ASN A 86 -6.24 7.27 5.50
CA ASN A 86 -6.49 8.21 4.40
C ASN A 86 -6.09 7.67 3.01
N GLY A 87 -6.30 6.36 2.77
CA GLY A 87 -6.03 5.75 1.47
C GLY A 87 -6.94 6.26 0.36
N ASP A 88 -8.12 6.77 0.71
CA ASP A 88 -9.07 7.46 -0.18
C ASP A 88 -8.69 8.92 -0.47
N LEU A 89 -7.63 9.46 0.18
CA LEU A 89 -7.06 10.79 -0.03
C LEU A 89 -8.06 11.96 0.14
N GLU A 90 -9.12 11.79 0.94
CA GLU A 90 -10.13 12.81 1.18
C GLU A 90 -9.72 13.85 2.25
N ASP A 91 -8.84 13.43 3.18
CA ASP A 91 -8.37 14.27 4.28
C ASP A 91 -7.14 15.09 3.91
N TRP A 92 -7.26 16.40 4.02
CA TRP A 92 -6.19 17.36 3.75
C TRP A 92 -6.17 18.46 4.77
N CYS A 93 -4.98 18.85 5.22
CA CYS A 93 -4.82 20.04 6.07
C CYS A 93 -3.67 20.91 5.58
N LYS A 94 -3.53 22.06 6.21
CA LYS A 94 -2.43 22.99 6.00
C LYS A 94 -1.86 23.34 7.37
N ASP A 95 -0.55 23.29 7.53
CA ASP A 95 0.11 23.66 8.77
C ASP A 95 0.30 25.20 8.90
N GLY A 96 0.92 25.61 10.02
CA GLY A 96 1.18 27.03 10.31
C GLY A 96 2.16 27.71 9.34
N ASP A 97 3.01 26.94 8.66
CA ASP A 97 3.97 27.41 7.67
C ASP A 97 3.46 27.37 6.24
N GLY A 98 2.21 26.93 6.07
CA GLY A 98 1.55 26.87 4.77
C GLY A 98 1.78 25.60 3.98
N VAL A 99 2.37 24.55 4.58
CA VAL A 99 2.58 23.24 3.96
C VAL A 99 1.25 22.51 3.84
N ILE A 100 0.90 22.08 2.63
CA ILE A 100 -0.27 21.23 2.38
C ILE A 100 0.13 19.77 2.62
N ILE A 101 -0.68 19.06 3.42
CA ILE A 101 -0.42 17.73 3.91
C ILE A 101 -1.65 16.85 3.61
N PRO A 102 -1.48 15.66 2.97
CA PRO A 102 -2.58 14.74 2.71
C PRO A 102 -2.95 13.92 3.96
N TYR A 103 -3.40 14.61 4.99
CA TYR A 103 -3.89 14.03 6.24
C TYR A 103 -4.76 15.03 7.01
N HIS A 104 -5.60 14.56 7.94
CA HIS A 104 -6.52 15.40 8.69
C HIS A 104 -5.86 16.32 9.73
N THR A 105 -4.58 16.12 10.03
CA THR A 105 -3.81 16.91 11.01
C THR A 105 -2.36 17.06 10.59
N SER A 106 -1.77 18.22 10.89
CA SER A 106 -0.33 18.46 10.73
C SER A 106 0.52 17.96 11.91
N ASN A 107 -0.12 17.60 13.02
CA ASN A 107 0.56 17.06 14.18
C ASN A 107 0.79 15.55 14.00
N ASN A 108 2.03 15.16 13.72
CA ASN A 108 2.42 13.79 13.45
C ASN A 108 1.56 13.12 12.35
N PRO A 109 1.52 13.67 11.13
CA PRO A 109 0.70 13.14 10.05
C PRO A 109 1.20 11.76 9.60
N TYR A 110 0.27 10.90 9.18
CA TYR A 110 0.63 9.58 8.62
C TYR A 110 1.27 9.70 7.23
N TRP A 111 0.77 10.67 6.44
CA TRP A 111 1.28 11.02 5.12
C TRP A 111 2.10 12.28 5.15
N CYS A 112 3.10 12.34 4.29
CA CYS A 112 3.97 13.50 4.11
C CYS A 112 4.24 13.74 2.62
N THR A 113 4.83 14.90 2.31
CA THR A 113 5.14 15.30 0.92
C THR A 113 6.44 16.09 0.86
N GLY A 114 6.97 16.31 -0.35
CA GLY A 114 8.06 17.24 -0.62
C GLY A 114 7.73 18.72 -0.40
N ASN A 115 6.47 19.05 -0.10
CA ASN A 115 6.03 20.43 0.15
C ASN A 115 6.82 21.11 1.29
N TYR A 116 7.25 20.35 2.29
CA TYR A 116 8.08 20.92 3.36
C TYR A 116 9.38 21.56 2.85
N GLY A 117 9.94 21.02 1.76
CA GLY A 117 11.12 21.62 1.10
C GLY A 117 10.79 22.79 0.19
N THR A 118 9.56 22.90 -0.31
CA THR A 118 9.17 23.90 -1.31
C THR A 118 8.27 25.01 -0.75
N ALA A 119 7.57 24.77 0.35
CA ALA A 119 6.66 25.74 0.98
C ALA A 119 7.37 26.97 1.53
N ILE A 120 8.68 26.88 1.85
CA ILE A 120 9.52 28.01 2.22
C ILE A 120 9.55 29.10 1.12
N LEU A 121 9.24 28.72 -0.11
CA LEU A 121 9.09 29.60 -1.27
C LEU A 121 7.60 29.76 -1.68
N SER A 122 6.69 29.48 -0.77
CA SER A 122 5.23 29.52 -0.95
C SER A 122 4.74 28.59 -2.06
N LYS A 123 5.43 27.47 -2.28
CA LYS A 123 5.08 26.45 -3.29
C LYS A 123 4.67 25.14 -2.64
N ASN A 124 3.53 24.61 -3.05
CA ASN A 124 3.08 23.26 -2.72
C ASN A 124 2.92 22.49 -4.03
N ILE A 125 3.88 21.63 -4.36
CA ILE A 125 3.92 20.83 -5.59
C ILE A 125 3.13 19.53 -5.48
N THR A 126 2.64 19.22 -4.28
CA THR A 126 1.68 18.15 -4.02
C THR A 126 0.48 18.74 -3.31
N GLN A 127 -0.71 18.52 -3.85
CA GLN A 127 -1.93 19.12 -3.31
C GLN A 127 -3.16 18.26 -3.61
N SER A 128 -4.29 18.56 -2.96
CA SER A 128 -5.57 17.96 -3.32
C SER A 128 -6.07 18.48 -4.66
N SER A 129 -6.73 17.61 -5.42
CA SER A 129 -7.42 17.93 -6.67
C SER A 129 -8.86 17.42 -6.63
N ASN A 130 -9.77 18.12 -7.30
CA ASN A 130 -11.14 17.64 -7.51
C ASN A 130 -11.28 16.74 -8.76
N ASP A 131 -10.20 16.49 -9.47
CA ASP A 131 -10.15 15.53 -10.57
C ASP A 131 -9.95 14.14 -9.97
N VAL A 132 -11.05 13.43 -9.73
CA VAL A 132 -11.10 12.11 -9.09
C VAL A 132 -11.33 11.01 -10.11
N ARG A 133 -11.03 9.78 -9.74
CA ARG A 133 -11.24 8.63 -10.61
C ARG A 133 -12.73 8.43 -10.93
N PRO A 134 -13.08 7.84 -12.10
CA PRO A 134 -14.48 7.50 -12.42
C PRO A 134 -15.12 6.59 -11.38
N GLY A 135 -16.29 6.98 -10.91
CA GLY A 135 -17.04 6.22 -9.91
C GLY A 135 -16.47 6.27 -8.48
N SER A 136 -15.53 7.20 -8.20
CA SER A 136 -15.13 7.49 -6.82
C SER A 136 -16.33 7.92 -5.98
N LYS A 137 -16.34 7.54 -4.71
CA LYS A 137 -17.29 8.07 -3.72
C LYS A 137 -16.76 9.34 -3.07
N GLY A 138 -15.47 9.61 -3.25
CA GLY A 138 -14.78 10.78 -2.78
C GLY A 138 -14.90 11.98 -3.73
N THR A 139 -14.28 13.06 -3.34
CA THR A 139 -14.28 14.35 -4.06
C THR A 139 -12.87 14.87 -4.29
N LYS A 140 -11.86 14.19 -3.75
CA LYS A 140 -10.46 14.59 -3.83
C LYS A 140 -9.57 13.44 -4.26
N SER A 141 -8.46 13.80 -4.90
CA SER A 141 -7.33 12.95 -5.21
C SER A 141 -6.03 13.67 -4.87
N MET A 142 -4.90 12.98 -4.87
CA MET A 142 -3.58 13.59 -4.73
C MET A 142 -3.06 13.97 -6.11
N TYR A 143 -2.75 15.25 -6.32
CA TYR A 143 -2.05 15.77 -7.49
C TYR A 143 -0.60 16.11 -7.14
N MET A 144 0.33 15.61 -7.90
CA MET A 144 1.77 15.83 -7.79
C MET A 144 2.28 16.45 -9.09
N ASP A 145 2.96 17.59 -8.98
CA ASP A 145 3.56 18.31 -10.08
C ASP A 145 5.07 18.42 -9.89
N SER A 146 5.83 18.67 -10.95
CA SER A 146 7.26 18.89 -10.89
C SER A 146 7.59 20.31 -11.31
N GLU A 147 8.37 21.02 -10.51
CA GLU A 147 8.75 22.39 -10.78
C GLU A 147 10.27 22.62 -10.65
N TYR A 148 10.78 23.61 -11.39
CA TYR A 148 12.11 24.14 -11.12
C TYR A 148 11.97 25.36 -10.21
N ILE A 149 12.36 25.19 -8.94
CA ILE A 149 12.16 26.20 -7.90
C ILE A 149 13.46 26.95 -7.67
N VAL A 150 13.54 28.18 -8.19
CA VAL A 150 14.67 29.11 -8.07
C VAL A 150 15.99 28.53 -8.55
N VAL A 151 16.56 27.54 -7.86
CA VAL A 151 17.90 26.99 -8.16
C VAL A 151 17.93 25.46 -8.27
N LYS A 152 16.85 24.77 -7.95
CA LYS A 152 16.78 23.31 -7.97
C LYS A 152 15.47 22.79 -8.55
N PHE A 153 15.55 21.64 -9.16
CA PHE A 153 14.38 20.85 -9.56
C PHE A 153 13.78 20.20 -8.30
N ALA A 154 12.45 20.22 -8.22
CA ALA A 154 11.68 19.56 -7.19
C ALA A 154 10.62 18.68 -7.83
N ALA A 155 10.70 17.37 -7.56
CA ALA A 155 9.70 16.39 -7.99
C ALA A 155 8.51 16.38 -7.04
N GLY A 156 7.30 16.47 -7.55
CA GLY A 156 6.08 16.21 -6.79
C GLY A 156 6.08 14.77 -6.28
N ASN A 157 5.83 14.62 -4.99
CA ASN A 157 5.80 13.32 -4.33
C ASN A 157 4.82 13.30 -3.16
N GLY A 158 4.34 12.11 -2.82
CA GLY A 158 3.60 11.82 -1.61
C GLY A 158 4.13 10.52 -1.01
N TYR A 159 4.27 10.46 0.30
CA TYR A 159 4.78 9.27 0.96
C TYR A 159 4.19 9.06 2.36
N ILE A 160 4.11 7.82 2.76
CA ILE A 160 3.87 7.45 4.16
C ILE A 160 5.20 7.56 4.90
N GLY A 161 5.26 8.46 5.88
CA GLY A 161 6.49 8.76 6.57
C GLY A 161 6.47 10.11 7.28
N SER A 162 7.64 10.67 7.57
CA SER A 162 7.78 11.95 8.26
C SER A 162 8.89 12.81 7.67
N TRP A 163 8.73 14.11 7.85
CA TRP A 163 9.74 15.10 7.48
C TRP A 163 10.88 15.12 8.48
N GLY A 164 12.13 15.02 8.01
CA GLY A 164 13.35 15.02 8.83
C GLY A 164 14.11 16.34 8.84
N GLY A 165 13.60 17.37 8.14
CA GLY A 165 14.21 18.69 8.09
C GLY A 165 15.08 18.95 6.86
N MET A 166 15.67 20.14 6.82
CA MET A 166 16.59 20.58 5.76
C MET A 166 17.98 20.93 6.31
N ASP A 167 18.97 20.67 5.47
CA ASP A 167 20.34 21.18 5.64
C ASP A 167 20.71 21.93 4.36
N GLY A 168 20.65 23.26 4.41
CA GLY A 168 20.73 24.11 3.22
C GLY A 168 19.55 23.83 2.26
N THR A 169 19.86 23.33 1.07
CA THR A 169 18.86 22.94 0.06
C THR A 169 18.64 21.43 0.01
N ASN A 170 19.24 20.66 0.92
CA ASN A 170 19.09 19.21 0.99
C ASN A 170 18.04 18.83 2.03
N ALA A 171 17.16 17.91 1.65
CA ALA A 171 16.07 17.43 2.49
C ALA A 171 16.43 16.07 3.12
N LYS A 172 15.91 15.86 4.32
CA LYS A 172 15.89 14.56 4.98
C LYS A 172 14.44 14.15 5.17
N VAL A 173 14.12 12.92 4.82
CA VAL A 173 12.80 12.34 5.02
C VAL A 173 12.93 10.93 5.59
N TYR A 174 11.99 10.53 6.44
CA TYR A 174 11.90 9.16 6.93
C TYR A 174 10.71 8.51 6.24
N PHE A 175 10.96 7.52 5.39
CA PHE A 175 9.93 6.70 4.80
C PHE A 175 9.48 5.64 5.79
N GLY A 176 8.17 5.42 5.86
CA GLY A 176 7.53 4.43 6.71
C GLY A 176 6.91 5.00 7.97
N GLN A 177 5.76 4.44 8.30
CA GLN A 177 5.04 4.65 9.56
C GLN A 177 4.64 3.29 10.14
N PRO A 178 4.48 3.16 11.47
CA PRO A 178 3.93 1.96 12.07
C PRO A 178 2.58 1.62 11.44
N PHE A 179 2.39 0.34 11.14
CA PHE A 179 1.13 -0.19 10.62
C PHE A 179 0.79 -1.51 11.31
N ASP A 180 -0.45 -1.60 11.80
CA ASP A 180 -0.96 -2.81 12.43
C ASP A 180 -1.45 -3.80 11.37
N TYR A 181 -0.58 -4.74 10.99
CA TYR A 181 -0.90 -5.80 10.05
C TYR A 181 -1.72 -6.91 10.73
N ASN A 182 -3.03 -6.73 10.80
CA ASN A 182 -3.93 -7.76 11.29
C ASN A 182 -4.12 -8.93 10.31
N ALA A 183 -3.74 -8.76 9.04
CA ALA A 183 -3.76 -9.79 8.00
C ALA A 183 -2.66 -9.50 6.97
N LYS A 184 -2.30 -10.53 6.17
CA LYS A 184 -1.30 -10.44 5.12
C LYS A 184 -1.91 -9.93 3.81
N PRO A 185 -1.56 -8.73 3.35
CA PRO A 185 -2.03 -8.25 2.05
C PRO A 185 -1.30 -8.98 0.91
N LYS A 186 -2.01 -9.21 -0.19
CA LYS A 186 -1.50 -9.85 -1.42
C LYS A 186 -1.00 -8.84 -2.43
N ALA A 187 -1.63 -7.66 -2.45
CA ALA A 187 -1.34 -6.61 -3.42
C ALA A 187 -1.66 -5.23 -2.84
N ILE A 188 -1.16 -4.19 -3.48
CA ILE A 188 -1.68 -2.83 -3.38
C ILE A 188 -2.49 -2.52 -4.63
N ARG A 189 -3.66 -1.91 -4.47
CA ARG A 189 -4.52 -1.43 -5.55
C ARG A 189 -4.73 0.06 -5.40
N LEU A 190 -4.74 0.79 -6.51
CA LEU A 190 -4.96 2.23 -6.56
C LEU A 190 -5.46 2.64 -7.95
N TRP A 191 -6.01 3.84 -8.02
CA TRP A 191 -6.26 4.51 -9.29
C TRP A 191 -5.22 5.60 -9.52
N ALA A 192 -4.69 5.68 -10.73
CA ALA A 192 -3.72 6.71 -11.07
C ALA A 192 -3.80 7.13 -12.54
N LYS A 193 -3.30 8.32 -12.82
CA LYS A 193 -2.95 8.82 -14.15
C LYS A 193 -1.71 9.70 -14.03
N TRP A 194 -0.88 9.72 -15.07
CA TRP A 194 0.38 10.44 -15.04
C TRP A 194 0.87 10.83 -16.43
N ASN A 195 1.75 11.80 -16.46
CA ASN A 195 2.52 12.19 -17.63
C ASN A 195 4.02 12.11 -17.32
N CYS A 196 4.75 11.34 -18.12
CA CYS A 196 6.20 11.30 -18.08
C CYS A 196 6.74 12.27 -19.14
N GLY A 197 7.25 13.42 -18.70
CA GLY A 197 7.84 14.41 -19.60
C GLY A 197 9.24 14.02 -20.07
N THR A 198 9.86 14.91 -20.83
CA THR A 198 11.28 14.79 -21.19
C THR A 198 12.14 15.49 -20.14
N ILE A 199 13.17 14.85 -19.64
CA ILE A 199 14.09 15.41 -18.64
C ILE A 199 14.72 16.69 -19.18
N ASP A 200 14.40 17.82 -18.57
CA ASP A 200 14.88 19.17 -18.94
C ASP A 200 15.77 19.81 -17.89
N LYS A 201 15.74 19.30 -16.65
CA LYS A 201 16.56 19.75 -15.51
C LYS A 201 17.48 18.63 -15.04
N VAL A 202 18.75 18.94 -14.91
CA VAL A 202 19.79 17.99 -14.50
C VAL A 202 20.77 18.69 -13.58
N SER A 203 20.96 18.14 -12.37
CA SER A 203 21.92 18.62 -11.38
C SER A 203 23.00 17.60 -11.09
N SER A 204 22.66 16.31 -11.10
CA SER A 204 23.56 15.21 -10.72
C SER A 204 24.00 14.35 -11.89
N ASN A 205 23.36 14.47 -13.06
CA ASN A 205 23.53 13.61 -14.24
C ASN A 205 23.20 12.12 -14.00
N VAL A 206 22.31 11.83 -13.04
CA VAL A 206 21.71 10.50 -12.89
C VAL A 206 20.58 10.35 -13.92
N GLY A 207 19.72 11.36 -14.01
CA GLY A 207 18.79 11.53 -15.12
C GLY A 207 19.49 12.15 -16.33
N GLN A 208 19.29 11.56 -17.52
CA GLN A 208 19.92 12.07 -18.74
C GLN A 208 19.02 13.13 -19.40
N LYS A 209 19.55 14.33 -19.62
CA LYS A 209 18.82 15.40 -20.31
C LYS A 209 18.37 14.96 -21.71
N GLY A 210 17.10 15.16 -22.01
CA GLY A 210 16.49 14.75 -23.28
C GLY A 210 15.95 13.32 -23.30
N ALA A 211 16.23 12.49 -22.28
CA ALA A 211 15.60 11.19 -22.11
C ALA A 211 14.18 11.32 -21.53
N PRO A 212 13.31 10.33 -21.69
CA PRO A 212 12.05 10.29 -20.99
C PRO A 212 12.26 10.29 -19.48
N ASP A 213 11.49 11.06 -18.75
CA ASP A 213 11.39 10.96 -17.29
C ASP A 213 10.57 9.73 -16.91
N LEU A 214 10.48 9.41 -15.63
CA LEU A 214 9.71 8.26 -15.18
C LEU A 214 8.87 8.57 -13.95
N CYS A 215 7.66 8.01 -13.91
CA CYS A 215 6.85 7.95 -12.73
C CYS A 215 7.17 6.68 -11.95
N LYS A 216 7.13 6.77 -10.61
CA LYS A 216 7.35 5.63 -9.70
C LYS A 216 6.27 5.53 -8.64
N MET A 217 5.92 4.30 -8.32
CA MET A 217 5.29 3.90 -7.06
C MET A 217 6.13 2.80 -6.42
N PHE A 218 6.39 2.93 -5.14
CA PHE A 218 7.02 1.89 -4.34
C PHE A 218 6.24 1.71 -3.04
N CYS A 219 5.78 0.49 -2.80
CA CYS A 219 5.16 0.09 -1.54
C CYS A 219 5.98 -1.04 -0.92
N ALA A 220 6.30 -0.93 0.36
CA ALA A 220 7.01 -1.99 1.08
C ALA A 220 6.45 -2.21 2.47
N LEU A 221 6.36 -3.49 2.85
CA LEU A 221 6.08 -3.93 4.20
C LEU A 221 7.43 -4.23 4.85
N THR A 222 7.78 -3.44 5.87
CA THR A 222 9.14 -3.41 6.42
C THR A 222 9.17 -3.64 7.93
N THR A 223 10.35 -3.89 8.47
CA THR A 223 10.56 -4.02 9.91
C THR A 223 10.93 -2.70 10.59
N ASP A 224 11.20 -1.64 9.81
CA ASP A 224 11.63 -0.34 10.32
C ASP A 224 11.43 0.75 9.25
N THR A 225 11.58 2.01 9.63
CA THR A 225 11.64 3.17 8.73
C THR A 225 12.93 3.22 7.92
N HIS A 226 12.99 4.09 6.91
CA HIS A 226 14.20 4.36 6.13
C HIS A 226 14.44 5.86 5.99
N LEU A 227 15.66 6.31 6.35
CA LEU A 227 16.10 7.68 6.15
C LEU A 227 16.61 7.88 4.73
N VAL A 228 16.02 8.81 4.01
CA VAL A 228 16.54 9.37 2.76
C VAL A 228 17.13 10.75 3.04
N ASP A 229 18.40 10.95 2.68
CA ASP A 229 19.12 12.21 2.79
C ASP A 229 19.58 12.65 1.40
N SER A 230 18.99 13.69 0.85
CA SER A 230 19.30 14.13 -0.52
C SER A 230 20.73 14.62 -0.73
N SER A 231 21.48 14.93 0.36
CA SER A 231 22.92 15.19 0.28
C SER A 231 23.74 13.91 0.02
N LYS A 232 23.15 12.75 0.30
CA LYS A 232 23.71 11.41 0.13
C LYS A 232 22.78 10.52 -0.70
N ALA A 233 22.11 11.10 -1.69
CA ALA A 233 21.06 10.42 -2.45
C ALA A 233 21.52 9.07 -3.02
N LYS A 234 22.76 8.95 -3.49
CA LYS A 234 23.31 7.67 -4.01
C LYS A 234 23.31 6.53 -2.99
N ASP A 235 23.45 6.86 -1.72
CA ASP A 235 23.59 5.89 -0.62
C ASP A 235 22.28 5.70 0.14
N THR A 236 21.31 6.63 0.00
CA THR A 236 20.11 6.67 0.84
C THR A 236 18.80 6.59 0.09
N THR A 237 18.76 6.83 -1.23
CA THR A 237 17.52 6.72 -2.00
C THR A 237 16.86 5.35 -1.82
N PHE A 238 15.51 5.33 -1.73
CA PHE A 238 14.79 4.13 -1.34
C PHE A 238 13.44 4.00 -2.10
N SER A 239 13.55 3.53 -3.31
CA SER A 239 12.42 3.00 -4.09
C SER A 239 12.96 1.90 -5.00
N PRO A 240 13.49 0.81 -4.39
CA PRO A 240 14.23 -0.20 -5.13
C PRO A 240 13.31 -1.03 -6.02
N SER A 241 13.83 -1.38 -7.18
CA SER A 241 13.29 -2.45 -8.02
C SER A 241 13.50 -3.82 -7.38
N ASP A 242 12.81 -4.82 -7.88
CA ASP A 242 13.00 -6.23 -7.48
C ASP A 242 14.46 -6.70 -7.56
N ALA A 243 15.17 -6.30 -8.61
CA ALA A 243 16.57 -6.64 -8.81
C ALA A 243 17.49 -5.98 -7.76
N GLU A 244 17.22 -4.73 -7.38
CA GLU A 244 17.98 -4.02 -6.36
C GLU A 244 17.79 -4.63 -4.97
N ILE A 245 16.57 -5.01 -4.60
CA ILE A 245 16.33 -5.70 -3.32
C ILE A 245 17.08 -7.04 -3.29
N LYS A 246 17.06 -7.79 -4.38
CA LYS A 246 17.76 -9.10 -4.50
C LYS A 246 19.28 -8.97 -4.61
N SER A 247 19.81 -7.78 -4.80
CA SER A 247 21.28 -7.58 -4.91
C SER A 247 22.04 -7.85 -3.61
N GLY A 248 21.33 -7.89 -2.46
CA GLY A 248 21.94 -8.04 -1.14
C GLY A 248 22.50 -6.73 -0.58
N ASP A 249 22.09 -5.58 -1.10
CA ASP A 249 22.42 -4.29 -0.53
C ASP A 249 21.73 -4.13 0.83
N ALA A 250 22.51 -3.88 1.87
CA ALA A 250 22.06 -3.77 3.26
C ALA A 250 20.98 -2.69 3.49
N ARG A 251 20.86 -1.71 2.58
CA ARG A 251 19.78 -0.71 2.62
C ARG A 251 18.40 -1.36 2.60
N TYR A 252 18.27 -2.54 1.98
CA TYR A 252 16.99 -3.22 1.74
C TYR A 252 16.73 -4.37 2.70
N ASP A 253 17.61 -4.67 3.65
CA ASP A 253 17.49 -5.80 4.61
C ASP A 253 16.19 -5.77 5.43
N LYS A 254 15.62 -4.58 5.61
CA LYS A 254 14.34 -4.38 6.32
C LYS A 254 13.10 -4.67 5.47
N VAL A 255 13.24 -4.84 4.16
CA VAL A 255 12.11 -5.09 3.24
C VAL A 255 11.71 -6.56 3.31
N LEU A 256 10.52 -6.85 3.80
CA LEU A 256 9.96 -8.20 3.82
C LEU A 256 9.12 -8.46 2.56
N TYR A 257 8.35 -7.47 2.13
CA TYR A 257 7.51 -7.50 0.93
C TYR A 257 7.60 -6.18 0.21
N SER A 258 7.57 -6.20 -1.12
CA SER A 258 7.41 -4.97 -1.90
C SER A 258 6.51 -5.16 -3.12
N ALA A 259 5.88 -4.05 -3.51
CA ALA A 259 5.18 -3.85 -4.76
C ALA A 259 5.81 -2.62 -5.44
N TYR A 260 6.28 -2.78 -6.66
CA TYR A 260 7.02 -1.74 -7.38
C TYR A 260 6.43 -1.50 -8.77
N MET A 261 6.28 -0.24 -9.13
CA MET A 261 5.93 0.20 -10.47
C MET A 261 6.84 1.37 -10.88
N SER A 262 7.39 1.28 -12.07
CA SER A 262 8.14 2.36 -12.70
C SER A 262 7.86 2.35 -14.20
N THR A 263 7.61 3.52 -14.79
CA THR A 263 7.31 3.64 -16.21
C THR A 263 7.78 4.98 -16.77
N THR A 264 8.24 4.97 -18.01
CA THR A 264 8.52 6.16 -18.82
C THR A 264 7.37 6.49 -19.77
N GLU A 265 6.35 5.63 -19.84
CA GLU A 265 5.18 5.85 -20.69
C GLU A 265 4.11 6.62 -19.92
N SER A 266 3.50 7.60 -20.56
CA SER A 266 2.40 8.38 -19.99
C SER A 266 1.08 7.60 -20.02
N GLN A 267 0.27 7.78 -18.97
CA GLN A 267 -1.09 7.29 -18.84
C GLN A 267 -1.98 8.47 -18.40
N THR A 268 -2.53 9.21 -19.33
CA THR A 268 -3.25 10.47 -19.04
C THR A 268 -4.71 10.27 -18.61
N GLU A 269 -5.24 9.09 -18.82
CA GLU A 269 -6.58 8.70 -18.35
C GLU A 269 -6.48 7.89 -17.06
N TRP A 270 -7.48 8.03 -16.16
CA TRP A 270 -7.56 7.26 -14.94
C TRP A 270 -7.55 5.75 -15.22
N LYS A 271 -6.66 5.04 -14.55
CA LYS A 271 -6.49 3.60 -14.66
C LYS A 271 -6.39 2.96 -13.29
N GLU A 272 -7.12 1.87 -13.09
CA GLU A 272 -6.92 1.00 -11.93
C GLU A 272 -5.64 0.19 -12.12
N ILE A 273 -4.82 0.17 -11.06
CA ILE A 273 -3.55 -0.53 -11.02
C ILE A 273 -3.56 -1.44 -9.80
N THR A 274 -3.24 -2.70 -10.01
CA THR A 274 -3.01 -3.65 -8.92
C THR A 274 -1.61 -4.23 -9.05
N VAL A 275 -0.78 -4.02 -8.03
CA VAL A 275 0.60 -4.52 -7.99
C VAL A 275 0.72 -5.55 -6.87
N PRO A 276 0.98 -6.82 -7.19
CA PRO A 276 1.14 -7.86 -6.19
C PRO A 276 2.41 -7.65 -5.37
N PHE A 277 2.38 -8.06 -4.09
CA PHE A 277 3.55 -8.05 -3.25
C PHE A 277 4.46 -9.24 -3.56
N THR A 278 5.76 -8.96 -3.74
CA THR A 278 6.82 -9.96 -3.82
C THR A 278 7.48 -10.11 -2.44
N PHE A 279 7.72 -11.34 -2.01
CA PHE A 279 8.37 -11.64 -0.73
C PHE A 279 9.89 -11.71 -0.87
N TYR A 280 10.62 -11.08 0.08
CA TYR A 280 12.09 -11.07 0.13
C TYR A 280 12.64 -11.52 1.49
N GLY A 281 11.79 -11.65 2.51
CA GLY A 281 12.19 -12.08 3.85
C GLY A 281 12.70 -13.50 3.90
N LYS A 282 13.19 -13.92 5.06
CA LYS A 282 13.62 -15.31 5.33
C LYS A 282 12.49 -16.17 5.89
N ASP A 283 11.60 -15.56 6.66
CA ASP A 283 10.45 -16.22 7.29
C ASP A 283 9.15 -15.62 6.76
N PRO A 284 8.32 -16.37 6.02
CA PRO A 284 7.05 -15.88 5.49
C PRO A 284 5.99 -15.59 6.56
N ASN A 285 6.23 -16.04 7.81
CA ASN A 285 5.35 -15.76 8.95
C ASN A 285 5.81 -14.52 9.74
N GLN A 286 6.97 -13.94 9.39
CA GLN A 286 7.40 -12.68 10.00
C GLN A 286 6.42 -11.56 9.65
N VAL A 287 5.79 -10.98 10.69
CA VAL A 287 4.87 -9.86 10.54
C VAL A 287 5.68 -8.57 10.41
N PRO A 288 5.49 -7.77 9.35
CA PRO A 288 6.09 -6.45 9.26
C PRO A 288 5.50 -5.51 10.32
N SER A 289 6.21 -4.46 10.65
CA SER A 289 5.77 -3.45 11.64
C SER A 289 5.53 -2.07 11.04
N HIS A 290 6.02 -1.83 9.81
CA HIS A 290 5.95 -0.54 9.14
C HIS A 290 5.46 -0.67 7.71
N LEU A 291 4.73 0.33 7.25
CA LEU A 291 4.32 0.49 5.86
C LEU A 291 5.08 1.67 5.25
N ILE A 292 5.80 1.42 4.18
CA ILE A 292 6.35 2.43 3.29
C ILE A 292 5.48 2.46 2.03
N LEU A 293 5.04 3.64 1.62
CA LEU A 293 4.40 3.87 0.34
C LEU A 293 4.87 5.22 -0.19
N THR A 294 5.39 5.23 -1.40
CA THR A 294 5.88 6.44 -2.03
C THR A 294 5.36 6.56 -3.46
N PHE A 295 4.99 7.77 -3.83
CA PHE A 295 4.68 8.17 -5.20
C PHE A 295 5.58 9.31 -5.60
N THR A 296 6.06 9.30 -6.83
CA THR A 296 6.72 10.45 -7.43
C THR A 296 6.40 10.54 -8.92
N CYS A 297 6.09 11.74 -9.38
CA CYS A 297 5.86 11.99 -10.80
C CYS A 297 7.16 12.14 -11.60
N SER A 298 8.33 12.25 -10.93
CA SER A 298 9.64 12.33 -11.54
C SER A 298 10.66 11.52 -10.73
N GLY A 299 11.09 10.41 -11.29
CA GLY A 299 11.76 9.34 -10.55
C GLY A 299 13.22 9.59 -10.17
N TYR A 300 13.80 10.68 -10.65
CA TYR A 300 15.16 11.11 -10.28
C TYR A 300 15.15 12.33 -9.34
N GLY A 301 14.00 12.62 -8.72
CA GLY A 301 13.82 13.79 -7.85
C GLY A 301 14.80 13.86 -6.67
N ASP A 302 15.18 12.72 -6.08
CA ASP A 302 16.21 12.67 -5.01
C ASP A 302 17.58 13.19 -5.47
N PHE A 303 17.81 13.18 -6.77
CA PHE A 303 19.04 13.69 -7.40
C PHE A 303 18.87 15.09 -8.00
N PHE A 304 17.70 15.71 -7.83
CA PHE A 304 17.32 16.99 -8.45
C PHE A 304 17.39 16.97 -9.99
N ASP A 305 17.17 15.82 -10.60
CA ASP A 305 17.06 15.62 -12.02
C ASP A 305 15.60 15.27 -12.37
N GLY A 306 15.08 15.75 -13.50
CA GLY A 306 13.74 15.39 -13.94
C GLY A 306 13.13 16.33 -14.97
N SER A 307 11.85 16.19 -15.20
CA SER A 307 11.08 16.97 -16.15
C SER A 307 10.07 17.88 -15.47
N THR A 308 10.11 19.18 -15.81
CA THR A 308 9.12 20.16 -15.36
C THR A 308 7.73 19.99 -15.99
N SER A 309 7.54 19.01 -16.87
CA SER A 309 6.24 18.62 -17.44
C SER A 309 5.72 17.28 -16.91
N SER A 310 6.43 16.64 -15.98
CA SER A 310 5.97 15.42 -15.35
C SER A 310 4.97 15.71 -14.24
N TRP A 311 3.84 14.99 -14.23
CA TRP A 311 2.82 15.09 -13.20
C TRP A 311 2.17 13.73 -12.94
N MET A 312 1.54 13.57 -11.77
CA MET A 312 0.81 12.35 -11.39
C MET A 312 -0.40 12.68 -10.53
N TYR A 313 -1.49 11.96 -10.77
CA TYR A 313 -2.65 11.88 -9.90
C TYR A 313 -2.76 10.49 -9.33
N VAL A 314 -3.17 10.39 -8.06
CA VAL A 314 -3.43 9.13 -7.35
C VAL A 314 -4.73 9.26 -6.58
N ASP A 315 -5.52 8.18 -6.53
CA ASP A 315 -6.81 8.11 -5.85
C ASP A 315 -7.08 6.68 -5.34
N ASP A 316 -7.91 6.54 -4.31
CA ASP A 316 -8.44 5.28 -3.77
C ASP A 316 -7.38 4.16 -3.64
N ILE A 317 -6.44 4.33 -2.71
CA ILE A 317 -5.36 3.40 -2.44
C ILE A 317 -5.80 2.39 -1.39
N GLU A 318 -5.67 1.10 -1.67
CA GLU A 318 -6.06 0.06 -0.72
C GLU A 318 -5.10 -1.15 -0.73
N LEU A 319 -5.02 -1.82 0.40
CA LEU A 319 -4.38 -3.12 0.52
C LEU A 319 -5.39 -4.21 0.16
N VAL A 320 -5.03 -5.10 -0.75
CA VAL A 320 -5.86 -6.24 -1.20
C VAL A 320 -5.47 -7.47 -0.39
N TYR A 321 -6.43 -8.11 0.23
CA TYR A 321 -6.24 -9.28 1.09
C TYR A 321 -6.69 -10.59 0.45
#